data_cd35e1c31c59a0d6e7a1e57c906af92c
#
_entry.id   cd35e1c31c59a0d6e7a1e57c906af92c
#
_cell.length_a   1.000
_cell.length_b   1.000
_cell.length_c   1.000
_cell.angle_alpha   90.00
_cell.angle_beta   90.00
_cell.angle_gamma   90.00
#
_symmetry.space_group_name_H-M   'P 1'
#
loop_
_entity.id
_entity.type
_entity.pdbx_description
1 polymer ?
#
loop_
_entity_poly.entity_id
_entity_poly.type
_entity_poly.pdbx_seq_one_letter_code
_entity_poly.pdbx_strand_id
1 'polypeptide(L)'
;MEEVFEFAKEHMQKSIEVLKKDLNTLRTGKVSIHVLDGVKVEYYGAPTPLNQVANINAVDATTIVISPWDKSIINDIEKAIQEANVGANPNNDGDTIKLYFPPMTEEERKKQAKKAKEFGEKAKIAIRNIRREANDEIKKMFKNKEITEDDQKRGLDKVQEITDEFIKKVDEIVNKKIDDVMKV
;
A
#
# COMPACT_ATOMS: atom_id res chain seq x y z
N MET A 1 -7.31 31.00 0.79
CA MET A 1 -6.63 29.96 1.60
C MET A 1 -7.33 28.60 1.60
N GLU A 2 -8.63 28.53 1.39
CA GLU A 2 -9.35 27.25 1.32
C GLU A 2 -8.77 26.30 0.29
N GLU A 3 -8.35 26.80 -0.86
CA GLU A 3 -7.71 25.98 -1.90
C GLU A 3 -6.41 25.34 -1.44
N VAL A 4 -5.64 26.05 -0.59
CA VAL A 4 -4.39 25.52 -0.03
C VAL A 4 -4.68 24.39 0.95
N PHE A 5 -5.70 24.54 1.78
CA PHE A 5 -6.12 23.51 2.74
C PHE A 5 -6.64 22.26 2.00
N GLU A 6 -7.46 22.45 0.98
CA GLU A 6 -7.96 21.34 0.15
C GLU A 6 -6.84 20.62 -0.58
N PHE A 7 -5.87 21.35 -1.13
CA PHE A 7 -4.66 20.80 -1.71
C PHE A 7 -3.92 19.92 -0.70
N ALA A 8 -3.68 20.45 0.51
CA ALA A 8 -2.96 19.71 1.55
C ALA A 8 -3.70 18.41 1.92
N LYS A 9 -4.99 18.48 2.17
CA LYS A 9 -5.82 17.33 2.54
C LYS A 9 -5.82 16.27 1.44
N GLU A 10 -6.03 16.68 0.19
CA GLU A 10 -6.10 15.79 -0.95
C GLU A 10 -4.79 15.04 -1.17
N HIS A 11 -3.68 15.77 -1.16
CA HIS A 11 -2.36 15.17 -1.42
C HIS A 11 -1.87 14.33 -0.23
N MET A 12 -2.16 14.74 1.00
CA MET A 12 -1.86 13.93 2.18
C MET A 12 -2.70 12.64 2.18
N GLN A 13 -3.96 12.72 1.75
CA GLN A 13 -4.80 11.53 1.61
C GLN A 13 -4.25 10.57 0.54
N LYS A 14 -3.73 11.08 -0.56
CA LYS A 14 -3.04 10.25 -1.56
C LYS A 14 -1.83 9.53 -0.97
N SER A 15 -1.09 10.20 -0.09
CA SER A 15 0.03 9.59 0.62
C SER A 15 -0.43 8.44 1.54
N ILE A 16 -1.58 8.58 2.18
CA ILE A 16 -2.22 7.50 2.96
C ILE A 16 -2.59 6.33 2.06
N GLU A 17 -3.16 6.59 0.87
CA GLU A 17 -3.51 5.52 -0.07
C GLU A 17 -2.28 4.74 -0.56
N VAL A 18 -1.19 5.44 -0.84
CA VAL A 18 0.09 4.81 -1.21
C VAL A 18 0.61 3.95 -0.05
N LEU A 19 0.55 4.46 1.19
CA LEU A 19 0.95 3.72 2.37
C LEU A 19 0.15 2.42 2.52
N LYS A 20 -1.17 2.49 2.39
CA LYS A 20 -2.04 1.31 2.48
C LYS A 20 -1.69 0.27 1.41
N LYS A 21 -1.43 0.73 0.18
CA LYS A 21 -1.03 -0.13 -0.92
C LYS A 21 0.31 -0.81 -0.63
N ASP A 22 1.29 -0.05 -0.15
CA ASP A 22 2.59 -0.59 0.22
C ASP A 22 2.46 -1.64 1.34
N LEU A 23 1.67 -1.34 2.38
CA LEU A 23 1.45 -2.26 3.50
C LEU A 23 0.75 -3.55 3.09
N ASN A 24 -0.11 -3.50 2.07
CA ASN A 24 -0.78 -4.69 1.56
C ASN A 24 0.18 -5.70 0.91
N THR A 25 1.38 -5.27 0.53
CA THR A 25 2.40 -6.17 0.00
C THR A 25 3.08 -7.00 1.09
N LEU A 26 2.90 -6.63 2.36
CA LEU A 26 3.53 -7.31 3.47
C LEU A 26 2.73 -8.54 3.89
N ARG A 27 3.46 -9.63 4.20
CA ARG A 27 2.87 -10.84 4.71
C ARG A 27 2.48 -10.67 6.17
N THR A 28 1.28 -11.14 6.52
CA THR A 28 0.77 -11.20 7.90
C THR A 28 0.62 -12.66 8.34
N GLY A 29 0.13 -12.90 9.56
CA GLY A 29 -0.14 -14.24 10.05
C GLY A 29 -1.12 -15.05 9.20
N LYS A 30 -2.01 -14.37 8.45
CA LYS A 30 -2.83 -14.98 7.41
C LYS A 30 -2.30 -14.54 6.06
N VAL A 31 -2.18 -15.47 5.12
CA VAL A 31 -1.80 -15.13 3.76
C VAL A 31 -2.92 -14.30 3.12
N SER A 32 -2.54 -13.24 2.41
CA SER A 32 -3.47 -12.37 1.70
C SER A 32 -3.33 -12.57 0.20
N ILE A 33 -4.45 -12.51 -0.53
CA ILE A 33 -4.42 -12.53 -1.99
C ILE A 33 -3.64 -11.36 -2.59
N HIS A 34 -3.43 -10.30 -1.81
CA HIS A 34 -2.66 -9.12 -2.24
C HIS A 34 -1.18 -9.40 -2.50
N VAL A 35 -0.64 -10.55 -2.03
CA VAL A 35 0.73 -10.95 -2.38
C VAL A 35 0.88 -11.20 -3.89
N LEU A 36 -0.23 -11.38 -4.60
CA LEU A 36 -0.28 -11.59 -6.04
C LEU A 36 -0.59 -10.33 -6.86
N ASP A 37 -0.74 -9.18 -6.23
CA ASP A 37 -1.15 -7.93 -6.91
C ASP A 37 -0.20 -7.50 -8.03
N GLY A 38 1.09 -7.80 -7.90
CA GLY A 38 2.09 -7.46 -8.90
C GLY A 38 2.25 -8.49 -10.01
N VAL A 39 1.53 -9.62 -9.95
CA VAL A 39 1.67 -10.68 -10.94
C VAL A 39 0.85 -10.36 -12.18
N LYS A 40 1.51 -10.36 -13.33
CA LYS A 40 0.87 -10.14 -14.64
C LYS A 40 1.11 -11.34 -15.53
N VAL A 41 0.07 -11.75 -16.22
CA VAL A 41 0.09 -12.87 -17.17
C VAL A 41 -0.13 -12.30 -18.56
N GLU A 42 0.64 -12.81 -19.51
CA GLU A 42 0.43 -12.47 -20.92
C GLU A 42 -0.84 -13.15 -21.42
N TYR A 43 -1.86 -12.36 -21.75
CA TYR A 43 -3.14 -12.83 -22.22
C TYR A 43 -3.53 -12.06 -23.49
N TYR A 44 -3.69 -12.83 -24.57
CA TYR A 44 -3.89 -12.26 -25.92
C TYR A 44 -2.82 -11.22 -26.30
N GLY A 45 -1.56 -11.49 -25.92
CA GLY A 45 -0.42 -10.66 -26.27
C GLY A 45 -0.26 -9.40 -25.40
N ALA A 46 -1.05 -9.23 -24.34
CA ALA A 46 -0.99 -8.08 -23.45
C ALA A 46 -0.76 -8.52 -22.00
N PRO A 47 0.12 -7.85 -21.25
CA PRO A 47 0.27 -8.10 -19.82
C PRO A 47 -1.05 -7.78 -19.10
N THR A 48 -1.62 -8.77 -18.43
CA THR A 48 -2.92 -8.67 -17.77
C THR A 48 -2.78 -9.02 -16.29
N PRO A 49 -3.33 -8.22 -15.36
CA PRO A 49 -3.32 -8.58 -13.95
C PRO A 49 -3.96 -9.94 -13.71
N LEU A 50 -3.38 -10.72 -12.80
CA LEU A 50 -3.85 -12.07 -12.53
C LEU A 50 -5.33 -12.13 -12.12
N ASN A 51 -5.82 -11.15 -11.36
CA ASN A 51 -7.21 -11.09 -10.91
C ASN A 51 -8.23 -10.87 -12.05
N GLN A 52 -7.76 -10.49 -13.23
CA GLN A 52 -8.60 -10.31 -14.41
C GLN A 52 -8.72 -11.56 -15.27
N VAL A 53 -7.93 -12.60 -14.99
CA VAL A 53 -7.93 -13.86 -15.75
C VAL A 53 -8.25 -15.08 -14.89
N ALA A 54 -8.35 -14.91 -13.57
CA ALA A 54 -8.60 -16.00 -12.65
C ALA A 54 -9.30 -15.52 -11.38
N ASN A 55 -10.00 -16.44 -10.71
CA ASN A 55 -10.46 -16.25 -9.34
C ASN A 55 -9.30 -16.58 -8.40
N ILE A 56 -9.08 -15.73 -7.41
CA ILE A 56 -8.02 -15.89 -6.41
C ILE A 56 -8.66 -15.93 -5.04
N ASN A 57 -8.51 -17.03 -4.31
CA ASN A 57 -9.11 -17.22 -2.99
C ASN A 57 -8.09 -17.71 -1.98
N ALA A 58 -8.05 -17.09 -0.80
CA ALA A 58 -7.36 -17.62 0.35
C ALA A 58 -8.31 -18.60 1.05
N VAL A 59 -8.05 -19.88 0.91
CA VAL A 59 -8.92 -20.95 1.46
C VAL A 59 -8.65 -21.24 2.92
N ASP A 60 -7.43 -20.95 3.38
CA ASP A 60 -7.04 -21.00 4.79
C ASP A 60 -5.88 -20.02 5.06
N ALA A 61 -5.34 -20.04 6.27
CA ALA A 61 -4.30 -19.07 6.69
C ALA A 61 -2.99 -19.19 5.89
N THR A 62 -2.75 -20.32 5.21
CA THR A 62 -1.49 -20.60 4.53
C THR A 62 -1.63 -20.92 3.04
N THR A 63 -2.85 -21.05 2.53
CA THR A 63 -3.10 -21.55 1.17
C THR A 63 -3.93 -20.58 0.35
N ILE A 64 -3.43 -20.27 -0.84
CA ILE A 64 -4.17 -19.52 -1.87
C ILE A 64 -4.44 -20.46 -3.03
N VAL A 65 -5.69 -20.44 -3.53
CA VAL A 65 -6.11 -21.19 -4.72
C VAL A 65 -6.40 -20.22 -5.85
N ILE A 66 -5.81 -20.45 -7.00
CA ILE A 66 -6.00 -19.69 -8.23
C ILE A 66 -6.75 -20.56 -9.21
N SER A 67 -7.94 -20.14 -9.61
CA SER A 67 -8.81 -20.86 -10.56
C SER A 67 -8.94 -20.05 -11.84
N PRO A 68 -8.18 -20.38 -12.89
CA PRO A 68 -8.28 -19.68 -14.18
C PRO A 68 -9.66 -19.86 -14.80
N TRP A 69 -10.21 -18.81 -15.37
CA TRP A 69 -11.44 -18.89 -16.14
C TRP A 69 -11.22 -19.60 -17.49
N ASP A 70 -10.02 -19.44 -18.05
CA ASP A 70 -9.57 -20.13 -19.23
C ASP A 70 -8.40 -21.06 -18.83
N LYS A 71 -8.69 -22.36 -18.80
CA LYS A 71 -7.70 -23.36 -18.37
C LYS A 71 -6.52 -23.49 -19.33
N SER A 72 -6.64 -23.00 -20.55
CA SER A 72 -5.55 -23.04 -21.52
C SER A 72 -4.35 -22.20 -21.13
N ILE A 73 -4.53 -21.18 -20.25
CA ILE A 73 -3.47 -20.30 -19.80
C ILE A 73 -2.87 -20.71 -18.43
N ILE A 74 -3.29 -21.82 -17.86
CA ILE A 74 -2.86 -22.23 -16.52
C ILE A 74 -1.32 -22.34 -16.41
N ASN A 75 -0.68 -22.84 -17.43
CA ASN A 75 0.79 -22.97 -17.46
C ASN A 75 1.48 -21.60 -17.53
N ASP A 76 0.88 -20.66 -18.23
CA ASP A 76 1.38 -19.28 -18.32
C ASP A 76 1.25 -18.58 -16.97
N ILE A 77 0.15 -18.82 -16.25
CA ILE A 77 -0.07 -18.32 -14.89
C ILE A 77 0.98 -18.89 -13.94
N GLU A 78 1.20 -20.20 -13.98
CA GLU A 78 2.23 -20.86 -13.17
C GLU A 78 3.60 -20.23 -13.38
N LYS A 79 3.99 -20.04 -14.63
CA LYS A 79 5.27 -19.43 -14.98
C LYS A 79 5.37 -17.99 -14.47
N ALA A 80 4.32 -17.20 -14.62
CA ALA A 80 4.28 -15.82 -14.14
C ALA A 80 4.44 -15.74 -12.62
N ILE A 81 3.85 -16.67 -11.89
CA ILE A 81 3.97 -16.74 -10.42
C ILE A 81 5.39 -17.13 -10.02
N GLN A 82 5.99 -18.10 -10.72
CA GLN A 82 7.38 -18.50 -10.47
C GLN A 82 8.35 -17.34 -10.70
N GLU A 83 8.18 -16.60 -11.78
CA GLU A 83 9.02 -15.45 -12.13
C GLU A 83 8.85 -14.28 -11.14
N ALA A 84 7.65 -14.11 -10.59
CA ALA A 84 7.36 -13.04 -9.63
C ALA A 84 7.94 -13.32 -8.23
N ASN A 85 8.33 -14.55 -7.95
CA ASN A 85 8.93 -14.96 -6.67
C ASN A 85 8.10 -14.52 -5.45
N VAL A 86 6.84 -14.94 -5.41
CA VAL A 86 5.87 -14.50 -4.40
C VAL A 86 6.06 -15.13 -3.01
N GLY A 87 7.03 -16.02 -2.86
CA GLY A 87 7.34 -16.70 -1.59
C GLY A 87 6.74 -18.09 -1.43
N ALA A 88 6.13 -18.63 -2.48
CA ALA A 88 5.61 -19.99 -2.52
C ALA A 88 5.75 -20.55 -3.91
N ASN A 89 5.92 -21.87 -4.01
CA ASN A 89 5.97 -22.55 -5.30
C ASN A 89 4.55 -22.92 -5.74
N PRO A 90 4.19 -22.65 -7.00
CA PRO A 90 2.88 -23.04 -7.49
C PRO A 90 2.78 -24.54 -7.70
N ASN A 91 1.64 -25.12 -7.29
CA ASN A 91 1.28 -26.49 -7.53
C ASN A 91 0.11 -26.55 -8.51
N ASN A 92 0.39 -26.86 -9.76
CA ASN A 92 -0.56 -26.88 -10.87
C ASN A 92 -1.12 -28.30 -11.04
N ASP A 93 -2.42 -28.50 -10.81
CA ASP A 93 -3.08 -29.79 -10.99
C ASP A 93 -3.86 -29.88 -12.33
N GLY A 94 -3.70 -28.90 -13.22
CA GLY A 94 -4.37 -28.83 -14.51
C GLY A 94 -5.71 -28.05 -14.47
N ASP A 95 -6.34 -27.93 -13.32
CA ASP A 95 -7.59 -27.19 -13.10
C ASP A 95 -7.39 -25.93 -12.29
N THR A 96 -6.52 -26.01 -11.28
CA THR A 96 -6.22 -24.89 -10.38
C THR A 96 -4.73 -24.87 -10.06
N ILE A 97 -4.28 -23.73 -9.54
CA ILE A 97 -2.93 -23.57 -9.00
C ILE A 97 -3.07 -23.29 -7.50
N LYS A 98 -2.40 -24.08 -6.69
CA LYS A 98 -2.37 -23.90 -5.23
C LYS A 98 -1.01 -23.36 -4.82
N LEU A 99 -1.04 -22.35 -3.95
CA LEU A 99 0.14 -21.77 -3.33
C LEU A 99 0.08 -22.01 -1.84
N TYR A 100 1.04 -22.77 -1.34
CA TYR A 100 1.18 -23.01 0.11
C TYR A 100 2.28 -22.11 0.66
N PHE A 101 1.93 -21.28 1.62
CA PHE A 101 2.86 -20.38 2.30
C PHE A 101 3.12 -20.95 3.71
N PRO A 102 4.33 -21.44 4.01
CA PRO A 102 4.62 -21.92 5.35
C PRO A 102 4.45 -20.80 6.37
N PRO A 103 4.10 -21.12 7.64
CA PRO A 103 4.01 -20.10 8.69
C PRO A 103 5.32 -19.31 8.79
N MET A 104 5.20 -18.00 9.03
CA MET A 104 6.37 -17.15 9.19
C MET A 104 7.12 -17.47 10.48
N THR A 105 8.45 -17.47 10.39
CA THR A 105 9.31 -17.50 11.57
C THR A 105 9.23 -16.16 12.32
N GLU A 106 9.67 -16.13 13.56
CA GLU A 106 9.76 -14.89 14.35
C GLU A 106 10.66 -13.86 13.64
N GLU A 107 11.77 -14.32 13.06
CA GLU A 107 12.69 -13.46 12.31
C GLU A 107 12.01 -12.83 11.09
N GLU A 108 11.25 -13.61 10.34
CA GLU A 108 10.48 -13.11 9.19
C GLU A 108 9.44 -12.09 9.60
N ARG A 109 8.72 -12.33 10.71
CA ARG A 109 7.76 -11.37 11.26
C ARG A 109 8.42 -10.05 11.62
N LYS A 110 9.60 -10.10 12.26
CA LYS A 110 10.38 -8.90 12.59
C LYS A 110 10.81 -8.12 11.35
N LYS A 111 11.19 -8.83 10.28
CA LYS A 111 11.52 -8.19 8.99
C LYS A 111 10.31 -7.48 8.38
N GLN A 112 9.15 -8.12 8.41
CA GLN A 112 7.92 -7.51 7.90
C GLN A 112 7.51 -6.28 8.73
N ALA A 113 7.62 -6.35 10.05
CA ALA A 113 7.35 -5.23 10.94
C ALA A 113 8.29 -4.04 10.65
N LYS A 114 9.55 -4.31 10.39
CA LYS A 114 10.52 -3.28 10.01
C LYS A 114 10.14 -2.60 8.69
N LYS A 115 9.74 -3.38 7.70
CA LYS A 115 9.26 -2.85 6.41
C LYS A 115 8.02 -1.96 6.60
N ALA A 116 7.10 -2.36 7.46
CA ALA A 116 5.93 -1.55 7.77
C ALA A 116 6.32 -0.17 8.33
N LYS A 117 7.30 -0.13 9.23
CA LYS A 117 7.82 1.13 9.77
C LYS A 117 8.48 1.99 8.70
N GLU A 118 9.24 1.38 7.80
CA GLU A 118 9.89 2.08 6.68
C GLU A 118 8.85 2.70 5.74
N PHE A 119 7.79 1.99 5.42
CA PHE A 119 6.68 2.54 4.62
C PHE A 119 5.99 3.69 5.33
N GLY A 120 5.83 3.59 6.66
CA GLY A 120 5.30 4.68 7.48
C GLY A 120 6.16 5.93 7.43
N GLU A 121 7.48 5.79 7.55
CA GLU A 121 8.40 6.92 7.44
C GLU A 121 8.36 7.56 6.05
N LYS A 122 8.29 6.76 5.00
CA LYS A 122 8.13 7.25 3.62
C LYS A 122 6.86 8.10 3.49
N ALA A 123 5.74 7.65 4.05
CA ALA A 123 4.48 8.38 4.03
C ALA A 123 4.59 9.70 4.81
N LYS A 124 5.22 9.70 5.97
CA LYS A 124 5.43 10.90 6.79
C LYS A 124 6.29 11.92 6.07
N ILE A 125 7.34 11.49 5.37
CA ILE A 125 8.19 12.38 4.56
C ILE A 125 7.35 13.05 3.47
N ALA A 126 6.51 12.28 2.77
CA ALA A 126 5.63 12.82 1.73
C ALA A 126 4.65 13.84 2.33
N ILE A 127 4.06 13.55 3.49
CA ILE A 127 3.14 14.46 4.19
C ILE A 127 3.85 15.75 4.60
N ARG A 128 5.06 15.67 5.12
CA ARG A 128 5.85 16.86 5.50
C ARG A 128 6.23 17.71 4.28
N ASN A 129 6.51 17.08 3.14
CA ASN A 129 6.77 17.82 1.90
C ASN A 129 5.53 18.57 1.42
N ILE A 130 4.35 17.96 1.52
CA ILE A 130 3.07 18.62 1.21
C ILE A 130 2.83 19.81 2.15
N ARG A 131 3.13 19.64 3.43
CA ARG A 131 3.06 20.75 4.40
C ARG A 131 3.94 21.93 3.98
N ARG A 132 5.19 21.64 3.57
CA ARG A 132 6.12 22.68 3.11
C ARG A 132 5.57 23.44 1.91
N GLU A 133 5.04 22.72 0.91
CA GLU A 133 4.41 23.34 -0.26
C GLU A 133 3.22 24.23 0.14
N ALA A 134 2.36 23.74 1.00
CA ALA A 134 1.21 24.52 1.50
C ALA A 134 1.67 25.75 2.28
N ASN A 135 2.67 25.61 3.15
CA ASN A 135 3.23 26.74 3.90
C ASN A 135 3.85 27.78 2.97
N ASP A 136 4.58 27.35 1.96
CA ASP A 136 5.21 28.25 0.99
C ASP A 136 4.17 29.05 0.21
N GLU A 137 3.07 28.41 -0.17
CA GLU A 137 1.96 29.08 -0.86
C GLU A 137 1.30 30.15 0.02
N ILE A 138 1.08 29.86 1.31
CA ILE A 138 0.53 30.82 2.27
C ILE A 138 1.47 32.00 2.46
N LYS A 139 2.77 31.76 2.59
CA LYS A 139 3.79 32.80 2.72
C LYS A 139 3.85 33.69 1.47
N LYS A 140 3.68 33.08 0.29
CA LYS A 140 3.63 33.81 -0.98
C LYS A 140 2.40 34.69 -1.05
N MET A 141 1.25 34.21 -0.61
CA MET A 141 0.01 35.02 -0.55
C MET A 141 0.18 36.24 0.36
N PHE A 142 0.85 36.07 1.50
CA PHE A 142 1.16 37.20 2.39
C PHE A 142 2.13 38.20 1.72
N LYS A 143 3.20 37.71 1.11
CA LYS A 143 4.16 38.53 0.39
C LYS A 143 3.51 39.36 -0.72
N ASN A 144 2.54 38.76 -1.42
CA ASN A 144 1.76 39.42 -2.46
C ASN A 144 0.63 40.29 -1.94
N LYS A 145 0.52 40.45 -0.63
CA LYS A 145 -0.52 41.25 0.06
C LYS A 145 -1.95 40.77 -0.18
N GLU A 146 -2.12 39.49 -0.51
CA GLU A 146 -3.44 38.87 -0.70
C GLU A 146 -4.13 38.54 0.63
N ILE A 147 -3.35 38.39 1.69
CA ILE A 147 -3.82 38.06 3.04
C ILE A 147 -3.10 38.92 4.08
N THR A 148 -3.69 39.03 5.25
CA THR A 148 -3.10 39.75 6.40
C THR A 148 -2.07 38.87 7.13
N GLU A 149 -1.29 39.48 8.02
CA GLU A 149 -0.36 38.74 8.89
C GLU A 149 -1.10 37.73 9.79
N ASP A 150 -2.24 38.14 10.34
CA ASP A 150 -3.09 37.26 11.15
C ASP A 150 -3.64 36.09 10.34
N ASP A 151 -4.03 36.34 9.09
CA ASP A 151 -4.48 35.28 8.17
C ASP A 151 -3.36 34.30 7.89
N GLN A 152 -2.14 34.81 7.67
CA GLN A 152 -0.97 33.96 7.47
C GLN A 152 -0.73 33.03 8.67
N LYS A 153 -0.74 33.59 9.86
CA LYS A 153 -0.54 32.81 11.09
C LYS A 153 -1.60 31.73 11.24
N ARG A 154 -2.87 32.08 11.08
CA ARG A 154 -3.98 31.11 11.16
C ARG A 154 -3.88 30.04 10.08
N GLY A 155 -3.46 30.43 8.88
CA GLY A 155 -3.28 29.50 7.77
C GLY A 155 -2.17 28.50 8.04
N LEU A 156 -1.01 28.97 8.53
CA LEU A 156 0.11 28.09 8.89
C LEU A 156 -0.28 27.15 10.03
N ASP A 157 -0.99 27.64 11.03
CA ASP A 157 -1.50 26.83 12.14
C ASP A 157 -2.47 25.76 11.65
N LYS A 158 -3.35 26.10 10.71
CA LYS A 158 -4.31 25.15 10.11
C LYS A 158 -3.61 24.06 9.31
N VAL A 159 -2.60 24.41 8.54
CA VAL A 159 -1.79 23.43 7.79
C VAL A 159 -1.07 22.48 8.76
N GLN A 160 -0.56 23.00 9.87
CA GLN A 160 0.07 22.16 10.89
C GLN A 160 -0.92 21.20 11.53
N GLU A 161 -2.12 21.67 11.85
CA GLU A 161 -3.21 20.85 12.40
C GLU A 161 -3.57 19.71 11.43
N ILE A 162 -3.74 20.02 10.14
CA ILE A 162 -4.01 19.02 9.10
C ILE A 162 -2.87 18.00 9.03
N THR A 163 -1.62 18.48 9.05
CA THR A 163 -0.43 17.62 9.02
C THR A 163 -0.41 16.66 10.20
N ASP A 164 -0.67 17.16 11.40
CA ASP A 164 -0.66 16.34 12.62
C ASP A 164 -1.73 15.25 12.58
N GLU A 165 -2.92 15.55 12.06
CA GLU A 165 -3.97 14.56 11.86
C GLU A 165 -3.55 13.44 10.92
N PHE A 166 -2.90 13.76 9.80
CA PHE A 166 -2.43 12.76 8.83
C PHE A 166 -1.25 11.96 9.36
N ILE A 167 -0.32 12.58 10.08
CA ILE A 167 0.78 11.87 10.75
C ILE A 167 0.22 10.85 11.75
N LYS A 168 -0.79 11.24 12.51
CA LYS A 168 -1.46 10.33 13.45
C LYS A 168 -2.11 9.15 12.72
N LYS A 169 -2.77 9.40 11.59
CA LYS A 169 -3.34 8.34 10.76
C LYS A 169 -2.28 7.36 10.28
N VAL A 170 -1.11 7.86 9.86
CA VAL A 170 0.01 7.01 9.45
C VAL A 170 0.42 6.08 10.60
N ASP A 171 0.60 6.63 11.79
CA ASP A 171 1.00 5.85 12.97
C ASP A 171 -0.04 4.77 13.32
N GLU A 172 -1.32 5.11 13.29
CA GLU A 172 -2.41 4.16 13.56
C GLU A 172 -2.43 3.01 12.54
N ILE A 173 -2.31 3.33 11.25
CA ILE A 173 -2.30 2.36 10.16
C ILE A 173 -1.09 1.43 10.27
N VAL A 174 0.09 1.99 10.52
CA VAL A 174 1.34 1.22 10.64
C VAL A 174 1.29 0.32 11.87
N ASN A 175 0.87 0.84 13.02
CA ASN A 175 0.80 0.06 14.26
C ASN A 175 -0.18 -1.11 14.13
N LYS A 176 -1.33 -0.90 13.50
CA LYS A 176 -2.28 -1.97 13.23
C LYS A 176 -1.66 -3.06 12.35
N LYS A 177 -0.91 -2.67 11.32
CA LYS A 177 -0.25 -3.62 10.43
C LYS A 177 0.84 -4.40 11.15
N ILE A 178 1.61 -3.74 12.01
CA ILE A 178 2.63 -4.41 12.83
C ILE A 178 1.98 -5.44 13.76
N ASP A 179 0.87 -5.10 14.38
CA ASP A 179 0.13 -6.04 15.23
C ASP A 179 -0.32 -7.27 14.42
N ASP A 180 -0.84 -7.05 13.21
CA ASP A 180 -1.27 -8.14 12.32
C ASP A 180 -0.09 -9.04 11.89
N VAL A 181 1.07 -8.44 11.61
CA VAL A 181 2.30 -9.15 11.24
C VAL A 181 2.82 -9.99 12.41
N MET A 182 2.73 -9.47 13.63
CA MET A 182 3.29 -10.12 14.83
C MET A 182 2.36 -11.15 15.45
N LYS A 183 1.11 -11.27 15.01
CA LYS A 183 0.21 -12.32 15.47
C LYS A 183 0.70 -13.71 15.06
N VAL A 184 0.59 -14.61 15.98
CA VAL A 184 0.95 -16.03 15.78
C VAL A 184 -0.24 -16.82 15.23
#